data_b236715f1ad90969e08fc76e961dbfb6
#
_entry.id   b236715f1ad90969e08fc76e961dbfb6
#
_cell.length_a   1.000
_cell.length_b   1.000
_cell.length_c   1.000
_cell.angle_alpha   90.00
_cell.angle_beta   90.00
_cell.angle_gamma   90.00
#
_symmetry.space_group_name_H-M   'P 1'
#
loop_
_entity.id
_entity.type
_entity.pdbx_description
1 polymer ?
#
loop_
_entity_poly.entity_id
_entity_poly.type
_entity_poly.pdbx_seq_one_letter_code
_entity_poly.pdbx_strand_id
1 'polypeptide(L)'
;MTAPVVTPPNSRGKSLLWSISGTHLPGTSFVFGTMHVRDTRIFSVLPTIFSRILACQAFAAEYHLDEKPTGSSLLKQREYNWQPLLSLSKFSRLRRHLLRSVGVDLRQLTHLPPYFAVGVLSEQFLKSDMPCSLDEHLWNYAKEAGKLLRGVETLEEQIQVLAGIPLEVQLQMLVDCCRNIGRFRQHLLHLAALYEKQDAQQLYKVVKKNARGLRKVLLYQRNAVMAERIAAMAREQTTFSAIGAAHLGGCKGVLTLLKRQGLRVQPVVT
;
A
#
# COMPACT_ATOMS: atom_id res chain seq x y z
N MET A 1 -27.73 -32.23 -19.83
CA MET A 1 -27.87 -30.80 -20.20
C MET A 1 -26.90 -30.01 -19.36
N THR A 2 -25.76 -29.71 -19.92
CA THR A 2 -24.69 -28.91 -19.26
C THR A 2 -25.02 -27.44 -19.41
N ALA A 3 -25.14 -26.71 -18.28
CA ALA A 3 -25.36 -25.27 -18.28
C ALA A 3 -24.23 -24.53 -19.01
N PRO A 4 -24.50 -23.48 -19.78
CA PRO A 4 -23.49 -22.72 -20.49
C PRO A 4 -22.59 -21.99 -19.49
N VAL A 5 -21.29 -22.19 -19.61
CA VAL A 5 -20.26 -21.40 -18.92
C VAL A 5 -20.34 -19.98 -19.46
N VAL A 6 -20.93 -19.08 -18.68
CA VAL A 6 -20.93 -17.64 -18.97
C VAL A 6 -19.50 -17.13 -18.76
N THR A 7 -18.76 -16.96 -19.84
CA THR A 7 -17.48 -16.25 -19.84
C THR A 7 -17.78 -14.77 -19.55
N PRO A 8 -17.22 -14.18 -18.47
CA PRO A 8 -17.39 -12.76 -18.21
C PRO A 8 -16.69 -11.92 -19.28
N PRO A 9 -17.21 -10.72 -19.62
CA PRO A 9 -16.68 -9.91 -20.70
C PRO A 9 -15.26 -9.46 -20.41
N ASN A 10 -14.37 -9.74 -21.34
CA ASN A 10 -13.07 -9.15 -21.67
C ASN A 10 -12.38 -8.28 -20.58
N SER A 11 -11.96 -8.87 -19.46
CA SER A 11 -11.16 -8.21 -18.42
C SER A 11 -9.65 -8.35 -18.70
N ARG A 12 -9.21 -8.14 -19.93
CA ARG A 12 -7.77 -8.20 -20.28
C ARG A 12 -6.99 -7.22 -19.41
N GLY A 13 -6.45 -7.71 -18.29
CA GLY A 13 -5.43 -7.03 -17.49
C GLY A 13 -5.90 -6.24 -16.28
N LYS A 14 -7.19 -6.29 -15.90
CA LYS A 14 -7.68 -5.66 -14.66
C LYS A 14 -7.77 -6.72 -13.57
N SER A 15 -6.85 -6.72 -12.66
CA SER A 15 -6.88 -7.53 -11.43
C SER A 15 -5.92 -6.93 -10.42
N LEU A 16 -6.26 -7.07 -9.14
CA LEU A 16 -5.35 -6.83 -8.01
C LEU A 16 -4.70 -8.13 -7.55
N LEU A 17 -5.23 -9.30 -7.95
CA LEU A 17 -4.70 -10.61 -7.59
C LEU A 17 -4.03 -11.26 -8.81
N TRP A 18 -2.79 -11.73 -8.62
CA TRP A 18 -1.98 -12.33 -9.67
C TRP A 18 -1.35 -13.64 -9.19
N SER A 19 -1.39 -14.67 -10.01
CA SER A 19 -0.65 -15.90 -9.78
C SER A 19 0.77 -15.80 -10.32
N ILE A 20 1.71 -16.45 -9.62
CA ILE A 20 3.11 -16.58 -10.00
C ILE A 20 3.41 -18.06 -10.12
N SER A 21 3.89 -18.49 -11.28
CA SER A 21 4.29 -19.87 -11.54
C SER A 21 5.57 -19.94 -12.37
N GLY A 22 6.24 -21.09 -12.36
CA GLY A 22 7.47 -21.33 -13.12
C GLY A 22 7.97 -22.75 -12.87
N THR A 23 8.83 -23.25 -13.75
CA THR A 23 9.37 -24.63 -13.70
C THR A 23 10.22 -24.91 -12.45
N HIS A 24 10.78 -23.85 -11.84
CA HIS A 24 11.64 -23.96 -10.65
C HIS A 24 10.92 -23.54 -9.36
N LEU A 25 9.59 -23.39 -9.40
CA LEU A 25 8.81 -23.10 -8.22
C LEU A 25 8.15 -24.37 -7.66
N PRO A 26 8.06 -24.53 -6.32
CA PRO A 26 7.43 -25.69 -5.69
C PRO A 26 5.91 -25.74 -5.92
N GLY A 27 5.33 -24.66 -6.42
CA GLY A 27 3.90 -24.54 -6.69
C GLY A 27 3.51 -23.13 -7.12
N THR A 28 2.22 -22.85 -7.18
CA THR A 28 1.71 -21.54 -7.52
C THR A 28 1.73 -20.63 -6.28
N SER A 29 2.43 -19.51 -6.39
CA SER A 29 2.40 -18.39 -5.43
C SER A 29 1.49 -17.27 -5.94
N PHE A 30 1.17 -16.29 -5.08
CA PHE A 30 0.29 -15.20 -5.45
C PHE A 30 0.87 -13.84 -5.01
N VAL A 31 0.54 -12.79 -5.79
CA VAL A 31 0.74 -11.40 -5.40
C VAL A 31 -0.60 -10.69 -5.44
N PHE A 32 -0.93 -10.00 -4.36
CA PHE A 32 -2.15 -9.23 -4.22
C PHE A 32 -1.82 -7.77 -3.88
N GLY A 33 -2.52 -6.85 -4.54
CA GLY A 33 -2.40 -5.42 -4.29
C GLY A 33 -3.35 -4.96 -3.20
N THR A 34 -2.82 -4.45 -2.09
CA THR A 34 -3.61 -3.92 -0.97
C THR A 34 -3.77 -2.40 -1.05
N MET A 35 -4.67 -1.89 -0.23
CA MET A 35 -4.81 -0.48 0.09
C MET A 35 -4.99 -0.35 1.60
N HIS A 36 -4.07 0.35 2.26
CA HIS A 36 -4.04 0.46 3.73
C HIS A 36 -5.14 1.40 4.24
N VAL A 37 -6.38 0.93 4.22
CA VAL A 37 -7.58 1.65 4.65
C VAL A 37 -8.59 0.71 5.32
N ARG A 38 -9.53 1.28 6.07
CA ARG A 38 -10.60 0.57 6.80
C ARG A 38 -11.99 0.74 6.16
N ASP A 39 -12.05 0.91 4.85
CA ASP A 39 -13.29 1.13 4.10
C ASP A 39 -13.81 -0.22 3.59
N THR A 40 -15.02 -0.63 3.98
CA THR A 40 -15.68 -1.90 3.61
C THR A 40 -15.63 -2.20 2.11
N ARG A 41 -15.69 -1.19 1.25
CA ARG A 41 -15.65 -1.35 -0.21
C ARG A 41 -14.39 -2.06 -0.68
N ILE A 42 -13.27 -1.86 0.03
CA ILE A 42 -11.97 -2.46 -0.29
C ILE A 42 -11.92 -3.95 0.05
N PHE A 43 -12.82 -4.41 0.92
CA PHE A 43 -12.87 -5.79 1.41
C PHE A 43 -13.74 -6.73 0.56
N SER A 44 -14.35 -6.24 -0.52
CA SER A 44 -15.30 -7.01 -1.33
C SER A 44 -14.71 -8.28 -1.99
N VAL A 45 -13.39 -8.34 -2.17
CA VAL A 45 -12.68 -9.46 -2.82
C VAL A 45 -12.20 -10.56 -1.86
N LEU A 46 -12.44 -10.42 -0.56
CA LEU A 46 -11.90 -11.31 0.49
C LEU A 46 -12.15 -12.81 0.28
N PRO A 47 -13.34 -13.30 -0.13
CA PRO A 47 -13.56 -14.74 -0.26
C PRO A 47 -12.54 -15.42 -1.19
N THR A 48 -12.24 -14.79 -2.33
CA THR A 48 -11.22 -15.29 -3.25
C THR A 48 -9.81 -15.18 -2.66
N ILE A 49 -9.50 -14.07 -1.98
CA ILE A 49 -8.19 -13.85 -1.35
C ILE A 49 -7.93 -14.90 -0.29
N PHE A 50 -8.87 -15.17 0.62
CA PHE A 50 -8.74 -16.17 1.68
C PHE A 50 -8.46 -17.56 1.12
N SER A 51 -9.16 -17.97 0.07
CA SER A 51 -8.91 -19.28 -0.56
C SER A 51 -7.49 -19.40 -1.09
N ARG A 52 -6.89 -18.29 -1.60
CA ARG A 52 -5.51 -18.30 -2.10
C ARG A 52 -4.47 -18.21 -0.99
N ILE A 53 -4.77 -17.53 0.13
CA ILE A 53 -3.93 -17.56 1.33
C ILE A 53 -3.86 -19.00 1.87
N LEU A 54 -5.00 -19.67 1.97
CA LEU A 54 -5.05 -21.07 2.45
C LEU A 54 -4.27 -22.03 1.57
N ALA A 55 -4.25 -21.81 0.25
CA ALA A 55 -3.49 -22.61 -0.72
C ALA A 55 -1.96 -22.43 -0.64
N CYS A 56 -1.46 -21.41 0.09
CA CYS A 56 -0.05 -21.15 0.27
C CYS A 56 0.48 -21.64 1.63
N GLN A 57 1.78 -21.92 1.69
CA GLN A 57 2.48 -22.27 2.95
C GLN A 57 2.84 -21.03 3.77
N ALA A 58 3.20 -19.93 3.08
CA ALA A 58 3.56 -18.68 3.71
C ALA A 58 2.66 -17.52 3.26
N PHE A 59 2.56 -16.51 4.13
CA PHE A 59 1.99 -15.20 3.84
C PHE A 59 3.04 -14.13 4.09
N ALA A 60 3.21 -13.22 3.15
CA ALA A 60 4.11 -12.08 3.27
C ALA A 60 3.32 -10.78 3.11
N ALA A 61 3.35 -9.91 4.12
CA ALA A 61 2.87 -8.53 4.00
C ALA A 61 4.00 -7.62 3.47
N GLU A 62 3.69 -6.36 3.19
CA GLU A 62 4.68 -5.38 2.74
C GLU A 62 5.86 -5.27 3.72
N TYR A 63 5.57 -5.31 5.02
CA TYR A 63 6.53 -5.56 6.10
C TYR A 63 5.90 -6.49 7.15
N HIS A 64 6.69 -7.06 8.05
CA HIS A 64 6.19 -7.95 9.10
C HIS A 64 5.39 -7.15 10.13
N LEU A 65 4.04 -7.29 10.15
CA LEU A 65 3.17 -6.39 10.93
C LEU A 65 3.31 -6.54 12.46
N ASP A 66 3.83 -7.66 12.95
CA ASP A 66 4.13 -7.84 14.37
C ASP A 66 5.49 -7.20 14.77
N GLU A 67 6.29 -6.73 13.80
CA GLU A 67 7.53 -5.99 14.09
C GLU A 67 7.20 -4.66 14.77
N LYS A 68 7.88 -4.41 15.87
CA LYS A 68 7.85 -3.11 16.53
C LYS A 68 9.07 -2.30 16.08
N PRO A 69 8.94 -0.98 15.89
CA PRO A 69 10.10 -0.15 15.64
C PRO A 69 11.16 -0.40 16.71
N THR A 70 12.36 -0.82 16.32
CA THR A 70 13.47 -1.00 17.26
C THR A 70 13.78 0.33 17.95
N GLY A 71 14.36 0.30 19.15
CA GLY A 71 14.66 1.50 19.94
C GLY A 71 15.57 2.53 19.23
N SER A 72 16.25 2.11 18.16
CA SER A 72 17.06 2.93 17.27
C SER A 72 16.30 3.52 16.09
N SER A 73 14.96 3.27 15.97
CA SER A 73 14.21 3.73 14.81
C SER A 73 14.33 5.25 14.68
N LEU A 74 14.63 5.71 13.47
CA LEU A 74 14.79 7.14 13.13
C LEU A 74 13.59 7.99 13.54
N LEU A 75 12.41 7.37 13.72
CA LEU A 75 11.20 8.02 14.22
C LEU A 75 11.30 8.44 15.70
N LYS A 76 12.05 7.66 16.53
CA LYS A 76 12.23 7.96 17.94
C LYS A 76 13.44 8.89 18.20
N GLN A 77 14.43 8.89 17.31
CA GLN A 77 15.66 9.67 17.49
C GLN A 77 15.54 11.13 17.06
N ARG A 78 14.52 11.50 16.27
CA ARG A 78 14.26 12.89 15.88
C ARG A 78 12.98 13.38 16.54
N GLU A 79 13.10 14.36 17.41
CA GLU A 79 11.97 15.23 17.73
C GLU A 79 11.61 16.02 16.48
N TYR A 80 10.58 15.53 15.75
CA TYR A 80 10.06 16.28 14.63
C TYR A 80 9.27 17.47 15.19
N ASN A 81 9.87 18.65 15.08
CA ASN A 81 9.17 19.90 15.33
C ASN A 81 9.29 20.78 14.08
N TRP A 82 8.42 20.52 13.12
CA TRP A 82 8.40 21.27 11.87
C TRP A 82 7.53 22.53 11.92
N GLN A 83 6.82 22.75 13.04
CA GLN A 83 5.96 23.95 13.21
C GLN A 83 6.75 25.26 13.02
N PRO A 84 7.96 25.43 13.56
CA PRO A 84 8.74 26.66 13.37
C PRO A 84 9.15 26.94 11.92
N LEU A 85 9.10 25.93 11.04
CA LEU A 85 9.35 26.10 9.61
C LEU A 85 8.20 26.77 8.86
N LEU A 86 7.06 26.98 9.52
CA LEU A 86 5.92 27.72 9.02
C LEU A 86 5.76 29.03 9.80
N SER A 87 5.42 30.11 9.09
CA SER A 87 5.05 31.36 9.80
C SER A 87 3.81 31.10 10.67
N LEU A 88 3.71 31.79 11.81
CA LEU A 88 2.58 31.67 12.73
C LEU A 88 1.23 31.87 12.04
N SER A 89 1.13 32.84 11.12
CA SER A 89 -0.08 33.12 10.35
C SER A 89 -0.44 31.95 9.40
N LYS A 90 0.55 31.36 8.74
CA LYS A 90 0.36 30.20 7.84
C LYS A 90 -0.07 28.98 8.64
N PHE A 91 0.60 28.66 9.75
CA PHE A 91 0.24 27.54 10.63
C PHE A 91 -1.18 27.69 11.17
N SER A 92 -1.53 28.87 11.74
CA SER A 92 -2.85 29.13 12.30
C SER A 92 -3.97 29.02 11.25
N ARG A 93 -3.71 29.44 10.01
CA ARG A 93 -4.67 29.33 8.91
C ARG A 93 -4.89 27.86 8.53
N LEU A 94 -3.81 27.07 8.34
CA LEU A 94 -3.90 25.63 8.01
C LEU A 94 -4.59 24.86 9.13
N ARG A 95 -4.23 25.12 10.40
CA ARG A 95 -4.86 24.53 11.57
C ARG A 95 -6.36 24.79 11.60
N ARG A 96 -6.78 26.05 11.45
CA ARG A 96 -8.20 26.43 11.46
C ARG A 96 -8.97 25.77 10.31
N HIS A 97 -8.37 25.69 9.12
CA HIS A 97 -9.00 25.06 7.99
C HIS A 97 -9.16 23.54 8.21
N LEU A 98 -8.13 22.87 8.69
CA LEU A 98 -8.15 21.43 8.97
C LEU A 98 -9.16 21.09 10.08
N LEU A 99 -9.14 21.84 11.20
CA LEU A 99 -10.07 21.65 12.32
C LEU A 99 -11.53 21.78 11.87
N ARG A 100 -11.85 22.79 11.05
CA ARG A 100 -13.22 23.00 10.52
C ARG A 100 -13.65 21.94 9.51
N SER A 101 -12.72 21.42 8.72
CA SER A 101 -13.06 20.53 7.62
C SER A 101 -13.13 19.05 8.03
N VAL A 102 -12.31 18.63 8.99
CA VAL A 102 -12.16 17.21 9.38
C VAL A 102 -12.05 16.99 10.89
N GLY A 103 -12.18 18.03 11.70
CA GLY A 103 -12.13 17.91 13.16
C GLY A 103 -10.75 17.64 13.75
N VAL A 104 -9.69 17.65 12.95
CA VAL A 104 -8.31 17.34 13.38
C VAL A 104 -7.56 18.63 13.69
N ASP A 105 -6.97 18.71 14.88
CA ASP A 105 -6.10 19.83 15.24
C ASP A 105 -4.66 19.54 14.74
N LEU A 106 -4.16 20.40 13.85
CA LEU A 106 -2.82 20.26 13.28
C LEU A 106 -1.70 20.21 14.35
N ARG A 107 -1.93 20.79 15.56
CA ARG A 107 -0.98 20.70 16.68
C ARG A 107 -0.74 19.26 17.14
N GLN A 108 -1.75 18.40 17.03
CA GLN A 108 -1.64 16.98 17.41
C GLN A 108 -0.73 16.18 16.46
N LEU A 109 -0.39 16.73 15.31
CA LEU A 109 0.41 16.08 14.31
C LEU A 109 1.87 16.60 14.25
N THR A 110 2.21 17.64 15.04
CA THR A 110 3.51 18.31 14.94
C THR A 110 4.69 17.46 15.37
N HIS A 111 4.46 16.43 16.19
CA HIS A 111 5.47 15.46 16.63
C HIS A 111 5.74 14.36 15.61
N LEU A 112 4.90 14.22 14.60
CA LEU A 112 5.09 13.25 13.52
C LEU A 112 5.87 13.86 12.36
N PRO A 113 6.66 13.06 11.61
CA PRO A 113 7.15 13.49 10.31
C PRO A 113 5.97 13.95 9.44
N PRO A 114 6.10 15.04 8.65
CA PRO A 114 4.96 15.56 7.87
C PRO A 114 4.37 14.54 6.89
N TYR A 115 5.16 13.62 6.37
CA TYR A 115 4.67 12.53 5.52
C TYR A 115 3.71 11.60 6.29
N PHE A 116 4.04 11.23 7.53
CA PHE A 116 3.16 10.40 8.37
C PHE A 116 1.89 11.18 8.77
N ALA A 117 2.00 12.48 9.02
CA ALA A 117 0.85 13.33 9.28
C ALA A 117 -0.14 13.32 8.08
N VAL A 118 0.35 13.30 6.84
CA VAL A 118 -0.50 13.11 5.64
C VAL A 118 -1.18 11.74 5.64
N GLY A 119 -0.49 10.68 6.09
CA GLY A 119 -1.08 9.34 6.25
C GLY A 119 -2.25 9.35 7.23
N VAL A 120 -2.04 9.88 8.44
CA VAL A 120 -3.10 10.03 9.46
C VAL A 120 -4.30 10.81 8.92
N LEU A 121 -4.07 11.90 8.17
CA LEU A 121 -5.15 12.66 7.54
C LEU A 121 -5.88 11.85 6.46
N SER A 122 -5.18 10.99 5.73
CA SER A 122 -5.80 10.15 4.69
C SER A 122 -6.87 9.23 5.25
N GLU A 123 -6.66 8.68 6.45
CA GLU A 123 -7.61 7.80 7.13
C GLU A 123 -8.91 8.52 7.51
N GLN A 124 -8.87 9.84 7.73
CA GLN A 124 -10.06 10.63 8.08
C GLN A 124 -11.00 10.88 6.88
N PHE A 125 -10.56 10.65 5.66
CA PHE A 125 -11.34 10.97 4.45
C PHE A 125 -12.04 9.78 3.83
N LEU A 126 -11.61 8.57 4.15
CA LEU A 126 -12.27 7.33 3.77
C LEU A 126 -13.15 6.82 4.92
N LYS A 127 -14.09 5.97 4.61
CA LYS A 127 -14.88 5.32 5.65
C LYS A 127 -13.95 4.52 6.56
N SER A 128 -14.26 4.52 7.85
CA SER A 128 -13.58 3.71 8.86
C SER A 128 -14.59 2.74 9.49
N ASP A 129 -15.31 2.00 8.64
CA ASP A 129 -16.36 1.08 9.03
C ASP A 129 -15.86 -0.38 9.22
N MET A 130 -14.56 -0.62 8.99
CA MET A 130 -13.89 -1.87 9.34
C MET A 130 -13.03 -1.72 10.60
N PRO A 131 -12.88 -2.77 11.43
CA PRO A 131 -12.14 -2.74 12.70
C PRO A 131 -10.64 -2.48 12.50
N CYS A 132 -10.07 -2.95 11.39
CA CYS A 132 -8.65 -2.79 11.06
C CYS A 132 -8.48 -2.56 9.55
N SER A 133 -7.27 -2.20 9.12
CA SER A 133 -6.95 -2.05 7.69
C SER A 133 -7.00 -3.39 6.96
N LEU A 134 -7.10 -3.35 5.62
CA LEU A 134 -7.09 -4.58 4.82
C LEU A 134 -5.81 -5.39 5.04
N ASP A 135 -4.66 -4.73 5.14
CA ASP A 135 -3.37 -5.39 5.36
C ASP A 135 -3.35 -6.15 6.71
N GLU A 136 -3.80 -5.49 7.78
CA GLU A 136 -3.93 -6.11 9.11
C GLU A 136 -4.95 -7.26 9.12
N HIS A 137 -6.05 -7.11 8.41
CA HIS A 137 -7.08 -8.14 8.31
C HIS A 137 -6.54 -9.41 7.65
N LEU A 138 -5.82 -9.26 6.52
CA LEU A 138 -5.19 -10.39 5.84
C LEU A 138 -4.07 -11.03 6.67
N TRP A 139 -3.29 -10.21 7.37
CA TRP A 139 -2.24 -10.68 8.29
C TRP A 139 -2.82 -11.55 9.41
N ASN A 140 -3.85 -11.04 10.10
CA ASN A 140 -4.49 -11.76 11.19
C ASN A 140 -5.12 -13.05 10.69
N TYR A 141 -5.80 -13.03 9.53
CA TYR A 141 -6.34 -14.25 8.93
C TYR A 141 -5.26 -15.29 8.61
N ALA A 142 -4.14 -14.86 8.03
CA ALA A 142 -3.02 -15.76 7.73
C ALA A 142 -2.40 -16.33 9.01
N LYS A 143 -2.28 -15.53 10.07
CA LYS A 143 -1.79 -15.92 11.39
C LYS A 143 -2.68 -16.97 12.04
N GLU A 144 -4.00 -16.75 12.04
CA GLU A 144 -5.00 -17.70 12.54
C GLU A 144 -5.01 -19.01 11.74
N ALA A 145 -4.74 -18.93 10.43
CA ALA A 145 -4.61 -20.10 9.56
C ALA A 145 -3.24 -20.83 9.70
N GLY A 146 -2.38 -20.41 10.63
CA GLY A 146 -1.09 -21.05 10.91
C GLY A 146 -0.07 -20.89 9.79
N LYS A 147 -0.16 -19.84 8.96
CA LYS A 147 0.81 -19.59 7.88
C LYS A 147 2.13 -19.09 8.42
N LEU A 148 3.24 -19.42 7.75
CA LEU A 148 4.52 -18.78 8.02
C LEU A 148 4.43 -17.31 7.62
N LEU A 149 4.56 -16.41 8.59
CA LEU A 149 4.43 -14.97 8.38
C LEU A 149 5.79 -14.34 8.05
N ARG A 150 5.83 -13.49 7.01
CA ARG A 150 7.03 -12.79 6.54
C ARG A 150 6.74 -11.34 6.16
N GLY A 151 7.78 -10.51 6.10
CA GLY A 151 7.76 -9.19 5.45
C GLY A 151 8.46 -9.27 4.10
N VAL A 152 7.93 -8.59 3.08
CA VAL A 152 8.62 -8.40 1.79
C VAL A 152 9.76 -7.40 1.96
N GLU A 153 9.53 -6.32 2.72
CA GLU A 153 10.52 -5.36 3.20
C GLU A 153 10.61 -5.46 4.73
N THR A 154 11.56 -4.77 5.34
CA THR A 154 11.53 -4.54 6.80
C THR A 154 10.88 -3.20 7.11
N LEU A 155 10.33 -3.07 8.31
CA LEU A 155 9.79 -1.79 8.79
C LEU A 155 10.87 -0.69 8.79
N GLU A 156 12.11 -1.05 9.16
CA GLU A 156 13.25 -0.12 9.18
C GLU A 156 13.59 0.40 7.78
N GLU A 157 13.58 -0.46 6.75
CA GLU A 157 13.79 -0.05 5.35
C GLU A 157 12.72 0.97 4.90
N GLN A 158 11.45 0.75 5.26
CA GLN A 158 10.39 1.70 4.94
C GLN A 158 10.59 3.05 5.65
N ILE A 159 10.95 3.01 6.94
CA ILE A 159 11.26 4.22 7.72
C ILE A 159 12.43 4.97 7.09
N GLN A 160 13.52 4.28 6.70
CA GLN A 160 14.68 4.88 6.05
C GLN A 160 14.34 5.54 4.72
N VAL A 161 13.51 4.90 3.89
CA VAL A 161 13.02 5.47 2.63
C VAL A 161 12.27 6.79 2.87
N LEU A 162 11.38 6.83 3.87
CA LEU A 162 10.60 8.01 4.19
C LEU A 162 11.43 9.11 4.87
N ALA A 163 12.36 8.73 5.75
CA ALA A 163 13.30 9.65 6.40
C ALA A 163 14.30 10.27 5.40
N GLY A 164 14.58 9.59 4.29
CA GLY A 164 15.40 10.10 3.19
C GLY A 164 14.73 11.19 2.35
N ILE A 165 13.41 11.41 2.50
CA ILE A 165 12.73 12.51 1.82
C ILE A 165 13.05 13.82 2.55
N PRO A 166 13.55 14.87 1.85
CA PRO A 166 13.84 16.15 2.49
C PRO A 166 12.64 16.71 3.25
N LEU A 167 12.87 17.23 4.45
CA LEU A 167 11.81 17.71 5.34
C LEU A 167 10.93 18.78 4.69
N GLU A 168 11.53 19.66 3.88
CA GLU A 168 10.82 20.71 3.15
C GLU A 168 9.83 20.12 2.15
N VAL A 169 10.20 19.02 1.48
CA VAL A 169 9.34 18.31 0.54
C VAL A 169 8.17 17.65 1.27
N GLN A 170 8.44 16.97 2.39
CA GLN A 170 7.41 16.39 3.23
C GLN A 170 6.44 17.45 3.76
N LEU A 171 6.99 18.58 4.24
CA LEU A 171 6.19 19.71 4.76
C LEU A 171 5.34 20.34 3.66
N GLN A 172 5.88 20.47 2.45
CA GLN A 172 5.10 20.98 1.31
C GLN A 172 3.93 20.04 0.96
N MET A 173 4.12 18.72 1.03
CA MET A 173 3.03 17.73 0.84
C MET A 173 1.93 17.91 1.88
N LEU A 174 2.29 18.06 3.16
CA LEU A 174 1.32 18.31 4.25
C LEU A 174 0.59 19.64 4.06
N VAL A 175 1.30 20.70 3.71
CA VAL A 175 0.72 22.02 3.44
C VAL A 175 -0.26 21.96 2.27
N ASP A 176 0.09 21.26 1.18
CA ASP A 176 -0.79 21.11 0.01
C ASP A 176 -2.05 20.30 0.36
N CYS A 177 -1.92 19.25 1.18
CA CYS A 177 -3.04 18.48 1.73
C CYS A 177 -3.97 19.40 2.55
N CYS A 178 -3.43 20.09 3.56
CA CYS A 178 -4.20 20.97 4.45
C CYS A 178 -4.84 22.17 3.72
N ARG A 179 -4.20 22.68 2.66
CA ARG A 179 -4.73 23.81 1.88
C ARG A 179 -5.88 23.38 0.96
N ASN A 180 -5.81 22.20 0.40
CA ASN A 180 -6.71 21.69 -0.64
C ASN A 180 -7.43 20.40 -0.18
N ILE A 181 -8.00 20.41 1.03
CA ILE A 181 -8.62 19.24 1.67
C ILE A 181 -9.67 18.58 0.76
N GLY A 182 -10.54 19.38 0.13
CA GLY A 182 -11.56 18.85 -0.77
C GLY A 182 -10.97 18.09 -1.96
N ARG A 183 -9.90 18.61 -2.59
CA ARG A 183 -9.19 17.94 -3.69
C ARG A 183 -8.48 16.68 -3.19
N PHE A 184 -7.89 16.73 -2.02
CA PHE A 184 -7.22 15.58 -1.43
C PHE A 184 -8.21 14.45 -1.13
N ARG A 185 -9.37 14.79 -0.54
CA ARG A 185 -10.47 13.83 -0.32
C ARG A 185 -10.95 13.21 -1.63
N GLN A 186 -11.22 14.02 -2.65
CA GLN A 186 -11.64 13.53 -3.98
C GLN A 186 -10.61 12.58 -4.60
N HIS A 187 -9.32 12.88 -4.39
CA HIS A 187 -8.25 12.02 -4.85
C HIS A 187 -8.27 10.65 -4.17
N LEU A 188 -8.45 10.58 -2.85
CA LEU A 188 -8.54 9.31 -2.11
C LEU A 188 -9.79 8.52 -2.51
N LEU A 189 -10.94 9.17 -2.65
CA LEU A 189 -12.17 8.53 -3.13
C LEU A 189 -12.00 7.97 -4.56
N HIS A 190 -11.28 8.68 -5.42
CA HIS A 190 -10.96 8.19 -6.75
C HIS A 190 -10.06 6.95 -6.72
N LEU A 191 -9.04 6.92 -5.84
CA LEU A 191 -8.20 5.73 -5.65
C LEU A 191 -9.01 4.54 -5.15
N ALA A 192 -9.91 4.74 -4.18
CA ALA A 192 -10.81 3.70 -3.69
C ALA A 192 -11.71 3.16 -4.81
N ALA A 193 -12.29 4.03 -5.65
CA ALA A 193 -13.12 3.62 -6.79
C ALA A 193 -12.33 2.85 -7.88
N LEU A 194 -11.04 3.17 -8.08
CA LEU A 194 -10.16 2.40 -8.96
C LEU A 194 -9.82 1.04 -8.37
N TYR A 195 -9.67 0.98 -7.06
CA TYR A 195 -9.43 -0.27 -6.34
C TYR A 195 -10.61 -1.23 -6.44
N GLU A 196 -11.83 -0.75 -6.21
CA GLU A 196 -13.08 -1.53 -6.41
C GLU A 196 -13.18 -2.11 -7.83
N LYS A 197 -12.73 -1.35 -8.83
CA LYS A 197 -12.66 -1.80 -10.24
C LYS A 197 -11.47 -2.72 -10.52
N GLN A 198 -10.66 -3.01 -9.52
CA GLN A 198 -9.44 -3.83 -9.61
C GLN A 198 -8.45 -3.34 -10.69
N ASP A 199 -8.41 -2.03 -10.97
CA ASP A 199 -7.60 -1.46 -12.03
C ASP A 199 -6.20 -1.07 -11.52
N ALA A 200 -5.34 -2.08 -11.28
CA ALA A 200 -3.97 -1.90 -10.83
C ALA A 200 -3.15 -0.95 -11.73
N GLN A 201 -3.42 -0.94 -13.04
CA GLN A 201 -2.69 -0.06 -13.97
C GLN A 201 -3.07 1.41 -13.80
N GLN A 202 -4.36 1.72 -13.60
CA GLN A 202 -4.79 3.09 -13.36
C GLN A 202 -4.39 3.55 -11.95
N LEU A 203 -4.49 2.69 -10.94
CA LEU A 203 -3.96 2.97 -9.59
C LEU A 203 -2.48 3.39 -9.67
N TYR A 204 -1.65 2.59 -10.32
CA TYR A 204 -0.24 2.90 -10.53
C TYR A 204 -0.05 4.26 -11.24
N LYS A 205 -0.78 4.53 -12.33
CA LYS A 205 -0.66 5.79 -13.09
C LYS A 205 -1.00 7.00 -12.21
N VAL A 206 -2.07 6.91 -11.42
CA VAL A 206 -2.53 7.99 -10.54
C VAL A 206 -1.52 8.23 -9.42
N VAL A 207 -1.06 7.19 -8.72
CA VAL A 207 -0.06 7.31 -7.65
C VAL A 207 1.27 7.81 -8.22
N LYS A 208 1.73 7.27 -9.34
CA LYS A 208 2.96 7.73 -10.02
C LYS A 208 2.89 9.21 -10.40
N LYS A 209 1.74 9.70 -10.88
CA LYS A 209 1.55 11.12 -11.21
C LYS A 209 1.72 12.00 -9.97
N ASN A 210 1.17 11.57 -8.84
CA ASN A 210 1.17 12.34 -7.61
C ASN A 210 2.49 12.23 -6.81
N ALA A 211 3.24 11.14 -6.99
CA ALA A 211 4.57 10.98 -6.38
C ALA A 211 5.60 12.01 -6.90
N ARG A 212 5.30 12.78 -7.95
CA ARG A 212 6.17 13.86 -8.51
C ARG A 212 7.64 13.41 -8.61
N GLY A 213 8.59 14.17 -8.01
CA GLY A 213 10.02 13.84 -7.98
C GLY A 213 10.40 12.60 -7.16
N LEU A 214 9.51 12.10 -6.32
CA LEU A 214 9.78 10.98 -5.40
C LEU A 214 9.55 9.59 -6.00
N ARG A 215 9.15 9.48 -7.28
CA ARG A 215 8.85 8.19 -7.95
C ARG A 215 9.98 7.16 -7.86
N LYS A 216 11.22 7.63 -7.93
CA LYS A 216 12.40 6.75 -7.87
C LYS A 216 12.48 6.07 -6.50
N VAL A 217 12.33 6.84 -5.43
CA VAL A 217 12.46 6.39 -4.05
C VAL A 217 11.22 5.62 -3.58
N LEU A 218 10.02 6.20 -3.75
CA LEU A 218 8.77 5.64 -3.25
C LEU A 218 8.26 4.42 -4.02
N LEU A 219 8.63 4.28 -5.31
CA LEU A 219 8.13 3.20 -6.16
C LEU A 219 9.26 2.36 -6.77
N TYR A 220 10.15 2.94 -7.57
CA TYR A 220 11.00 2.14 -8.46
C TYR A 220 12.05 1.33 -7.73
N GLN A 221 12.72 1.91 -6.75
CA GLN A 221 13.73 1.23 -5.93
C GLN A 221 13.08 0.14 -5.08
N ARG A 222 11.97 0.46 -4.40
CA ARG A 222 11.21 -0.50 -3.62
C ARG A 222 10.66 -1.64 -4.48
N ASN A 223 10.09 -1.34 -5.66
CA ASN A 223 9.58 -2.37 -6.56
C ASN A 223 10.67 -3.39 -6.99
N ALA A 224 11.92 -2.93 -7.17
CA ALA A 224 13.01 -3.82 -7.52
C ALA A 224 13.31 -4.80 -6.37
N VAL A 225 13.43 -4.28 -5.14
CA VAL A 225 13.64 -5.08 -3.93
C VAL A 225 12.47 -6.04 -3.69
N MET A 226 11.24 -5.53 -3.77
CA MET A 226 10.03 -6.36 -3.59
C MET A 226 9.98 -7.51 -4.60
N ALA A 227 10.22 -7.23 -5.89
CA ALA A 227 10.17 -8.26 -6.92
C ALA A 227 11.25 -9.35 -6.72
N GLU A 228 12.45 -8.96 -6.30
CA GLU A 228 13.53 -9.90 -5.99
C GLU A 228 13.15 -10.81 -4.81
N ARG A 229 12.69 -10.21 -3.70
CA ARG A 229 12.32 -10.96 -2.49
C ARG A 229 11.09 -11.82 -2.68
N ILE A 230 10.06 -11.34 -3.39
CA ILE A 230 8.87 -12.14 -3.71
C ILE A 230 9.27 -13.35 -4.56
N ALA A 231 10.14 -13.18 -5.56
CA ALA A 231 10.62 -14.29 -6.36
C ALA A 231 11.46 -15.28 -5.55
N ALA A 232 12.31 -14.81 -4.63
CA ALA A 232 13.07 -15.67 -3.72
C ALA A 232 12.15 -16.49 -2.82
N MET A 233 11.19 -15.85 -2.14
CA MET A 233 10.19 -16.55 -1.31
C MET A 233 9.38 -17.56 -2.10
N ALA A 234 8.97 -17.24 -3.33
CA ALA A 234 8.23 -18.15 -4.20
C ALA A 234 9.05 -19.37 -4.64
N ARG A 235 10.40 -19.27 -4.70
CA ARG A 235 11.29 -20.41 -4.96
C ARG A 235 11.47 -21.31 -3.74
N GLU A 236 11.42 -20.76 -2.54
CA GLU A 236 11.52 -21.51 -1.30
C GLU A 236 10.25 -22.34 -1.03
N GLN A 237 9.08 -21.70 -1.14
CA GLN A 237 7.77 -22.30 -0.85
C GLN A 237 6.64 -21.47 -1.45
N THR A 238 5.46 -22.09 -1.58
CA THR A 238 4.28 -21.34 -2.05
C THR A 238 3.97 -20.20 -1.08
N THR A 239 3.95 -18.97 -1.60
CA THR A 239 3.80 -17.76 -0.80
C THR A 239 2.70 -16.87 -1.36
N PHE A 240 1.83 -16.36 -0.50
CA PHE A 240 0.90 -15.29 -0.82
C PHE A 240 1.50 -13.96 -0.38
N SER A 241 1.83 -13.07 -1.31
CA SER A 241 2.44 -11.77 -1.02
C SER A 241 1.41 -10.65 -1.17
N ALA A 242 1.15 -9.90 -0.10
CA ALA A 242 0.27 -8.74 -0.05
C ALA A 242 1.11 -7.46 0.01
N ILE A 243 1.06 -6.64 -1.04
CA ILE A 243 1.81 -5.38 -1.15
C ILE A 243 0.90 -4.26 -1.65
N GLY A 244 1.24 -3.00 -1.39
CA GLY A 244 0.42 -1.89 -1.85
C GLY A 244 0.15 -1.92 -3.36
N ALA A 245 -1.13 -1.77 -3.76
CA ALA A 245 -1.58 -1.93 -5.17
C ALA A 245 -0.83 -1.03 -6.16
N ALA A 246 -0.30 0.11 -5.69
CA ALA A 246 0.49 1.03 -6.50
C ALA A 246 1.84 0.42 -6.96
N HIS A 247 2.33 -0.61 -6.30
CA HIS A 247 3.57 -1.31 -6.65
C HIS A 247 3.39 -2.32 -7.79
N LEU A 248 2.17 -2.78 -8.08
CA LEU A 248 1.90 -3.82 -9.08
C LEU A 248 2.19 -3.37 -10.51
N GLY A 249 1.67 -2.19 -10.90
CA GLY A 249 1.55 -1.77 -12.29
C GLY A 249 2.79 -1.10 -12.89
N GLY A 250 2.79 -0.98 -14.23
CA GLY A 250 3.80 -0.24 -15.00
C GLY A 250 5.06 -1.02 -15.37
N CYS A 251 5.91 -0.41 -16.20
CA CYS A 251 7.14 -1.06 -16.71
C CYS A 251 8.21 -1.30 -15.63
N LYS A 252 8.11 -0.60 -14.49
CA LYS A 252 8.93 -0.75 -13.29
C LYS A 252 8.11 -1.27 -12.10
N GLY A 253 6.91 -1.81 -12.35
CA GLY A 253 6.08 -2.44 -11.34
C GLY A 253 6.50 -3.89 -11.08
N VAL A 254 6.15 -4.37 -9.90
CA VAL A 254 6.53 -5.71 -9.41
C VAL A 254 6.13 -6.80 -10.40
N LEU A 255 4.91 -6.76 -10.97
CA LEU A 255 4.46 -7.78 -11.93
C LEU A 255 5.35 -7.85 -13.20
N THR A 256 5.80 -6.69 -13.70
CA THR A 256 6.71 -6.65 -14.86
C THR A 256 8.10 -7.15 -14.49
N LEU A 257 8.57 -6.81 -13.30
CA LEU A 257 9.89 -7.24 -12.82
C LEU A 257 9.94 -8.75 -12.58
N LEU A 258 8.89 -9.36 -12.03
CA LEU A 258 8.76 -10.80 -11.87
C LEU A 258 8.78 -11.52 -13.23
N LYS A 259 8.06 -10.98 -14.24
CA LYS A 259 8.11 -11.54 -15.62
C LYS A 259 9.52 -11.48 -16.20
N ARG A 260 10.27 -10.41 -15.95
CA ARG A 260 11.67 -10.28 -16.42
C ARG A 260 12.62 -11.28 -15.75
N GLN A 261 12.26 -11.81 -14.59
CA GLN A 261 12.98 -12.90 -13.91
C GLN A 261 12.58 -14.30 -14.40
N GLY A 262 11.82 -14.38 -15.51
CA GLY A 262 11.40 -15.65 -16.14
C GLY A 262 10.16 -16.28 -15.50
N LEU A 263 9.48 -15.59 -14.58
CA LEU A 263 8.27 -16.11 -13.95
C LEU A 263 7.04 -15.85 -14.81
N ARG A 264 6.14 -16.82 -14.86
CA ARG A 264 4.82 -16.65 -15.47
C ARG A 264 3.90 -15.95 -14.47
N VAL A 265 3.41 -14.76 -14.83
CA VAL A 265 2.55 -13.92 -14.00
C VAL A 265 1.23 -13.68 -14.71
N GLN A 266 0.12 -14.17 -14.14
CA GLN A 266 -1.21 -14.14 -14.76
C GLN A 266 -2.24 -13.53 -13.81
N PRO A 267 -3.23 -12.75 -14.32
CA PRO A 267 -4.31 -12.25 -13.49
C PRO A 267 -5.19 -13.39 -13.00
N VAL A 268 -5.63 -13.30 -11.75
CA VAL A 268 -6.64 -14.17 -11.18
C VAL A 268 -7.95 -13.39 -11.11
N VAL A 269 -9.04 -13.96 -11.61
CA VAL A 269 -10.37 -13.35 -11.51
C VAL A 269 -10.85 -13.49 -10.07
N THR A 270 -11.26 -12.38 -9.47
CA THR A 270 -11.80 -12.30 -8.10
C THR A 270 -13.27 -11.96 -8.11
#